data_7ba333a212337c6343066e06b31bf510
#
_entry.id   7ba333a212337c6343066e06b31bf510
#
_cell.length_a   1.000
_cell.length_b   1.000
_cell.length_c   1.000
_cell.angle_alpha   90.00
_cell.angle_beta   90.00
_cell.angle_gamma   90.00
#
_symmetry.space_group_name_H-M   'P 1'
#
loop_
_entity.id
_entity.type
_entity.pdbx_description
1 polymer ?
#
loop_
_entity_poly.entity_id
_entity_poly.type
_entity_poly.pdbx_seq_one_letter_code
_entity_poly.pdbx_strand_id
1 'polypeptide(L)'
;MSRTHITHAKRIELAALRRAGMKQKAIAKMLHVDASSVCRELKRNGTKYGKYFVQKAQQKYVNRYAKANRRFRKVEQDEKLKNYIIRKLKRFWSPEQIAGRLKRKHGRTIICHETIYEFIYKKRLDLAKYLRCRKGKYRRRHGTKKREQEREKLKKRRIDIRPIIVETRGRIGDWEGDTVVGGERTTAILTNVERKSGFLIADKLDQSRAELVREITVARFKKLPKKKRHTMTYDNGHEFAAHKMIERDTGMTIYFAFPYHSWERGTHENTNGLLRQFFPKKMPFAGISQNQLANAVQLINTRPRKRLCCSNAI
;
A
#
# COMPACT_ATOMS: atom_id res chain seq x y z
N MET A 1 32.08 9.73 -2.23
CA MET A 1 32.60 10.88 -1.44
C MET A 1 31.43 11.73 -0.98
N SER A 2 31.28 11.96 0.32
CA SER A 2 30.25 12.82 0.91
C SER A 2 30.47 14.27 0.48
N ARG A 3 29.45 14.90 -0.11
CA ARG A 3 29.52 16.33 -0.49
C ARG A 3 29.48 17.19 0.76
N THR A 4 30.62 17.73 1.17
CA THR A 4 30.72 18.62 2.32
C THR A 4 30.17 20.00 1.94
N HIS A 5 29.07 20.42 2.56
CA HIS A 5 28.51 21.77 2.35
C HIS A 5 29.35 22.83 3.06
N ILE A 6 29.51 24.01 2.47
CA ILE A 6 30.14 25.16 3.11
C ILE A 6 29.20 25.69 4.20
N THR A 7 29.63 25.55 5.46
CA THR A 7 28.89 26.01 6.65
C THR A 7 29.01 27.55 6.80
N HIS A 8 28.23 28.13 7.73
CA HIS A 8 28.35 29.56 8.03
C HIS A 8 29.75 29.95 8.51
N ALA A 9 30.38 29.15 9.40
CA ALA A 9 31.75 29.35 9.85
C ALA A 9 32.74 29.38 8.66
N LYS A 10 32.70 28.39 7.78
CA LYS A 10 33.51 28.34 6.59
C LYS A 10 33.26 29.53 5.63
N ARG A 11 32.06 30.13 5.64
CA ARG A 11 31.80 31.39 4.88
C ARG A 11 32.53 32.59 5.46
N ILE A 12 32.65 32.69 6.79
CA ILE A 12 33.40 33.73 7.49
C ILE A 12 34.87 33.61 7.13
N GLU A 13 35.46 32.42 7.29
CA GLU A 13 36.86 32.15 6.93
C GLU A 13 37.15 32.41 5.45
N LEU A 14 36.26 31.94 4.54
CA LEU A 14 36.38 32.20 3.11
C LEU A 14 36.44 33.73 2.80
N ALA A 15 35.59 34.50 3.45
CA ALA A 15 35.59 35.96 3.26
C ALA A 15 36.86 36.62 3.78
N ALA A 16 37.42 36.18 4.90
CA ALA A 16 38.67 36.66 5.46
C ALA A 16 39.87 36.35 4.54
N LEU A 17 40.02 35.08 4.15
CA LEU A 17 41.09 34.62 3.27
C LEU A 17 41.04 35.30 1.88
N ARG A 18 39.82 35.57 1.37
CA ARG A 18 39.65 36.27 0.11
C ARG A 18 40.04 37.77 0.23
N ARG A 19 39.74 38.43 1.35
CA ARG A 19 40.21 39.80 1.63
C ARG A 19 41.72 39.87 1.72
N ALA A 20 42.37 38.80 2.23
CA ALA A 20 43.82 38.66 2.25
C ALA A 20 44.44 38.34 0.87
N GLY A 21 43.67 38.40 -0.22
CA GLY A 21 44.17 38.21 -1.58
C GLY A 21 44.44 36.76 -2.02
N MET A 22 44.06 35.76 -1.20
CA MET A 22 44.39 34.38 -1.46
C MET A 22 43.67 33.80 -2.69
N LYS A 23 44.38 32.97 -3.48
CA LYS A 23 43.81 32.27 -4.65
C LYS A 23 42.81 31.19 -4.19
N GLN A 24 41.78 30.92 -4.99
CA GLN A 24 40.69 29.97 -4.64
C GLN A 24 41.17 28.56 -4.28
N LYS A 25 42.23 28.03 -4.96
CA LYS A 25 42.84 26.73 -4.65
C LYS A 25 43.45 26.70 -3.24
N ALA A 26 44.14 27.80 -2.83
CA ALA A 26 44.72 27.91 -1.50
C ALA A 26 43.63 27.99 -0.42
N ILE A 27 42.59 28.80 -0.65
CA ILE A 27 41.43 28.90 0.22
C ILE A 27 40.74 27.52 0.39
N ALA A 28 40.54 26.75 -0.67
CA ALA A 28 39.95 25.42 -0.63
C ALA A 28 40.76 24.45 0.25
N LYS A 29 42.11 24.51 0.15
CA LYS A 29 43.01 23.69 0.96
C LYS A 29 42.90 24.06 2.43
N MET A 30 42.86 25.33 2.80
CA MET A 30 42.72 25.79 4.19
C MET A 30 41.37 25.47 4.80
N LEU A 31 40.28 25.56 4.03
CA LEU A 31 38.95 25.25 4.46
C LEU A 31 38.64 23.75 4.46
N HIS A 32 39.58 22.89 4.06
CA HIS A 32 39.39 21.46 3.88
C HIS A 32 38.12 21.11 3.07
N VAL A 33 38.00 21.78 1.90
CA VAL A 33 36.92 21.56 0.94
C VAL A 33 37.47 21.47 -0.48
N ASP A 34 36.69 20.88 -1.38
CA ASP A 34 37.06 20.84 -2.79
C ASP A 34 37.06 22.22 -3.42
N ALA A 35 38.03 22.50 -4.31
CA ALA A 35 38.17 23.79 -5.01
C ALA A 35 36.91 24.14 -5.80
N SER A 36 36.22 23.13 -6.38
CA SER A 36 34.94 23.32 -7.06
C SER A 36 33.83 23.81 -6.13
N SER A 37 33.90 23.45 -4.83
CA SER A 37 32.94 23.93 -3.82
C SER A 37 33.13 25.40 -3.52
N VAL A 38 34.38 25.89 -3.42
CA VAL A 38 34.69 27.33 -3.26
C VAL A 38 34.24 28.09 -4.49
N CYS A 39 34.57 27.62 -5.67
CA CYS A 39 34.17 28.26 -6.92
C CYS A 39 32.64 28.38 -7.02
N ARG A 40 31.91 27.30 -6.76
CA ARG A 40 30.45 27.31 -6.76
C ARG A 40 29.85 28.21 -5.68
N GLU A 41 30.45 28.30 -4.50
CA GLU A 41 30.00 29.19 -3.44
C GLU A 41 30.15 30.67 -3.87
N LEU A 42 31.30 31.04 -4.41
CA LEU A 42 31.55 32.38 -4.89
C LEU A 42 30.63 32.78 -6.08
N LYS A 43 30.44 31.85 -7.03
CA LYS A 43 29.55 32.07 -8.17
C LYS A 43 28.09 32.23 -7.75
N ARG A 44 27.63 31.45 -6.79
CA ARG A 44 26.23 31.46 -6.34
C ARG A 44 25.90 32.59 -5.37
N ASN A 45 26.84 32.95 -4.53
CA ASN A 45 26.60 33.82 -3.38
C ASN A 45 27.38 35.16 -3.42
N GLY A 46 28.41 35.27 -4.28
CA GLY A 46 29.10 36.51 -4.52
C GLY A 46 28.22 37.59 -5.15
N THR A 47 28.73 38.81 -5.20
CA THR A 47 28.11 39.92 -5.91
C THR A 47 28.50 39.92 -7.40
N LYS A 48 27.78 40.66 -8.22
CA LYS A 48 28.08 40.86 -9.65
C LYS A 48 29.50 41.41 -9.89
N TYR A 49 30.03 42.18 -8.92
CA TYR A 49 31.37 42.79 -8.97
C TYR A 49 32.45 41.96 -8.28
N GLY A 50 32.22 40.66 -8.07
CA GLY A 50 33.19 39.75 -7.48
C GLY A 50 33.41 39.89 -5.97
N LYS A 51 32.76 40.84 -5.28
CA LYS A 51 32.83 40.97 -3.82
C LYS A 51 32.01 39.88 -3.13
N TYR A 52 32.49 39.40 -1.98
CA TYR A 52 31.82 38.35 -1.21
C TYR A 52 31.49 38.86 0.21
N PHE A 53 30.19 38.93 0.52
CA PHE A 53 29.67 39.35 1.81
C PHE A 53 29.02 38.19 2.52
N VAL A 54 29.55 37.80 3.67
CA VAL A 54 29.11 36.63 4.44
C VAL A 54 27.62 36.63 4.73
N GLN A 55 27.11 37.75 5.24
CA GLN A 55 25.69 37.88 5.60
C GLN A 55 24.78 37.71 4.38
N LYS A 56 25.10 38.36 3.25
CA LYS A 56 24.35 38.22 1.99
C LYS A 56 24.43 36.79 1.45
N ALA A 57 25.61 36.16 1.54
CA ALA A 57 25.81 34.78 1.11
C ALA A 57 25.01 33.80 1.95
N GLN A 58 25.00 33.97 3.29
CA GLN A 58 24.21 33.19 4.21
C GLN A 58 22.70 33.36 3.95
N GLN A 59 22.24 34.60 3.76
CA GLN A 59 20.84 34.86 3.46
C GLN A 59 20.39 34.21 2.14
N LYS A 60 21.23 34.35 1.08
CA LYS A 60 20.97 33.64 -0.19
C LYS A 60 20.91 32.14 -0.04
N TYR A 61 21.77 31.53 0.81
CA TYR A 61 21.74 30.10 1.12
C TYR A 61 20.45 29.72 1.83
N VAL A 62 20.08 30.43 2.91
CA VAL A 62 18.86 30.17 3.69
C VAL A 62 17.63 30.29 2.80
N ASN A 63 17.54 31.32 1.96
CA ASN A 63 16.42 31.50 1.05
C ASN A 63 16.31 30.37 0.01
N ARG A 64 17.45 29.91 -0.55
CA ARG A 64 17.45 28.74 -1.45
C ARG A 64 17.03 27.47 -0.76
N TYR A 65 17.54 27.25 0.46
CA TYR A 65 17.16 26.08 1.28
C TYR A 65 15.66 26.10 1.61
N ALA A 66 15.14 27.24 2.03
CA ALA A 66 13.72 27.44 2.28
C ALA A 66 12.86 27.21 1.02
N LYS A 67 13.32 27.75 -0.14
CA LYS A 67 12.65 27.57 -1.44
C LYS A 67 12.68 26.11 -1.90
N ALA A 68 13.78 25.41 -1.74
CA ALA A 68 13.89 23.98 -2.06
C ALA A 68 12.97 23.11 -1.19
N ASN A 69 12.83 23.46 0.09
CA ASN A 69 11.96 22.75 1.03
C ASN A 69 10.46 23.14 0.92
N ARG A 70 10.15 24.20 0.16
CA ARG A 70 8.76 24.66 -0.03
C ARG A 70 7.85 23.59 -0.64
N ARG A 71 8.42 22.73 -1.51
CA ARG A 71 7.68 21.59 -2.12
C ARG A 71 7.15 20.60 -1.08
N PHE A 72 7.82 20.42 0.06
CA PHE A 72 7.39 19.53 1.14
C PHE A 72 6.27 20.12 2.00
N ARG A 73 5.99 21.42 1.88
CA ARG A 73 4.89 22.09 2.57
C ARG A 73 3.62 22.23 1.71
N LYS A 74 3.58 21.59 0.54
CA LYS A 74 2.47 21.70 -0.41
C LYS A 74 1.12 21.36 0.22
N VAL A 75 1.07 20.34 1.07
CA VAL A 75 -0.16 19.94 1.78
C VAL A 75 -0.62 21.00 2.78
N GLU A 76 0.33 21.71 3.42
CA GLU A 76 0.00 22.75 4.41
C GLU A 76 -0.47 24.04 3.76
N GLN A 77 0.01 24.34 2.55
CA GLN A 77 -0.28 25.58 1.82
C GLN A 77 -1.55 25.52 0.99
N ASP A 78 -2.00 24.33 0.62
CA ASP A 78 -3.23 24.13 -0.16
C ASP A 78 -4.29 23.47 0.73
N GLU A 79 -5.17 24.28 1.29
CA GLU A 79 -6.22 23.83 2.20
C GLU A 79 -7.22 22.88 1.52
N LYS A 80 -7.51 23.08 0.24
CA LYS A 80 -8.38 22.19 -0.55
C LYS A 80 -7.75 20.82 -0.70
N LEU A 81 -6.45 20.77 -1.04
CA LEU A 81 -5.68 19.53 -1.14
C LEU A 81 -5.57 18.83 0.21
N LYS A 82 -5.29 19.56 1.29
CA LYS A 82 -5.20 19.06 2.66
C LYS A 82 -6.51 18.40 3.09
N ASN A 83 -7.63 19.09 2.93
CA ASN A 83 -8.95 18.57 3.28
C ASN A 83 -9.34 17.35 2.44
N TYR A 84 -8.97 17.33 1.15
CA TYR A 84 -9.15 16.17 0.30
C TYR A 84 -8.37 14.96 0.84
N ILE A 85 -7.08 15.14 1.16
CA ILE A 85 -6.20 14.08 1.70
C ILE A 85 -6.78 13.54 3.01
N ILE A 86 -7.13 14.40 3.97
CA ILE A 86 -7.69 14.01 5.26
C ILE A 86 -8.97 13.21 5.07
N ARG A 87 -9.90 13.69 4.24
CA ARG A 87 -11.16 12.99 3.95
C ARG A 87 -10.94 11.60 3.35
N LYS A 88 -9.93 11.45 2.46
CA LYS A 88 -9.61 10.16 1.84
C LYS A 88 -8.89 9.22 2.81
N LEU A 89 -8.01 9.73 3.66
CA LEU A 89 -7.40 8.95 4.73
C LEU A 89 -8.45 8.40 5.70
N LYS A 90 -9.43 9.22 6.13
CA LYS A 90 -10.56 8.78 6.97
C LYS A 90 -11.42 7.68 6.31
N ARG A 91 -11.38 7.56 4.98
CA ARG A 91 -11.96 6.44 4.21
C ARG A 91 -10.98 5.29 4.02
N PHE A 92 -9.89 5.24 4.79
CA PHE A 92 -8.86 4.21 4.76
C PHE A 92 -8.11 4.08 3.41
N TRP A 93 -8.07 5.14 2.61
CA TRP A 93 -7.21 5.15 1.42
C TRP A 93 -5.75 5.28 1.84
N SER A 94 -4.85 4.54 1.16
CA SER A 94 -3.42 4.73 1.39
C SER A 94 -2.92 6.01 0.71
N PRO A 95 -1.80 6.61 1.17
CA PRO A 95 -1.15 7.72 0.51
C PRO A 95 -0.89 7.49 -0.98
N GLU A 96 -0.52 6.26 -1.37
CA GLU A 96 -0.32 5.88 -2.78
C GLU A 96 -1.62 5.94 -3.58
N GLN A 97 -2.72 5.46 -3.01
CA GLN A 97 -4.05 5.50 -3.63
C GLN A 97 -4.53 6.93 -3.84
N ILE A 98 -4.26 7.81 -2.85
CA ILE A 98 -4.60 9.24 -2.92
C ILE A 98 -3.79 9.93 -4.02
N ALA A 99 -2.46 9.75 -4.02
CA ALA A 99 -1.57 10.33 -5.02
C ALA A 99 -1.90 9.83 -6.43
N GLY A 100 -2.11 8.53 -6.59
CA GLY A 100 -2.48 7.91 -7.87
C GLY A 100 -3.81 8.42 -8.42
N ARG A 101 -4.83 8.57 -7.57
CA ARG A 101 -6.14 9.13 -7.97
C ARG A 101 -6.04 10.59 -8.39
N LEU A 102 -5.26 11.39 -7.66
CA LEU A 102 -5.01 12.80 -8.01
C LEU A 102 -4.27 12.91 -9.33
N LYS A 103 -3.22 12.10 -9.56
CA LYS A 103 -2.51 12.05 -10.84
C LYS A 103 -3.46 11.71 -11.99
N ARG A 104 -4.30 10.70 -11.83
CA ARG A 104 -5.29 10.31 -12.85
C ARG A 104 -6.30 11.43 -13.14
N LYS A 105 -6.84 12.07 -12.09
CA LYS A 105 -7.84 13.15 -12.24
C LYS A 105 -7.30 14.39 -12.97
N HIS A 106 -6.04 14.73 -12.74
CA HIS A 106 -5.45 15.99 -13.24
C HIS A 106 -4.45 15.78 -14.38
N GLY A 107 -4.24 14.55 -14.86
CA GLY A 107 -3.27 14.24 -15.93
C GLY A 107 -1.80 14.43 -15.54
N ARG A 108 -1.50 15.01 -14.35
CA ARG A 108 -0.15 15.29 -13.86
C ARG A 108 0.01 14.94 -12.38
N THR A 109 1.24 14.75 -11.95
CA THR A 109 1.54 14.49 -10.53
C THR A 109 1.31 15.75 -9.71
N ILE A 110 0.26 15.77 -8.90
CA ILE A 110 -0.08 16.86 -7.98
C ILE A 110 0.77 16.73 -6.72
N ILE A 111 0.84 15.52 -6.15
CA ILE A 111 1.58 15.20 -4.93
C ILE A 111 2.09 13.77 -5.00
N CYS A 112 3.24 13.48 -4.37
CA CYS A 112 3.73 12.11 -4.21
C CYS A 112 3.27 11.53 -2.85
N HIS A 113 3.25 10.21 -2.75
CA HIS A 113 2.82 9.50 -1.55
C HIS A 113 3.74 9.76 -0.35
N GLU A 114 5.05 9.94 -0.59
CA GLU A 114 6.02 10.27 0.46
C GLU A 114 5.67 11.58 1.16
N THR A 115 5.28 12.62 0.41
CA THR A 115 4.85 13.91 0.99
C THR A 115 3.61 13.75 1.88
N ILE A 116 2.70 12.84 1.52
CA ILE A 116 1.51 12.54 2.34
C ILE A 116 1.92 11.80 3.60
N TYR A 117 2.84 10.81 3.52
CA TYR A 117 3.38 10.14 4.70
C TYR A 117 4.10 11.11 5.62
N GLU A 118 4.93 12.02 5.06
CA GLU A 118 5.62 13.04 5.84
C GLU A 118 4.65 13.97 6.57
N PHE A 119 3.58 14.42 5.90
CA PHE A 119 2.51 15.19 6.50
C PHE A 119 1.85 14.44 7.67
N ILE A 120 1.54 13.14 7.51
CA ILE A 120 0.92 12.34 8.57
C ILE A 120 1.87 12.23 9.77
N TYR A 121 3.11 11.80 9.55
CA TYR A 121 4.03 11.52 10.66
C TYR A 121 4.61 12.74 11.34
N LYS A 122 4.77 13.86 10.63
CA LYS A 122 5.35 15.09 11.20
C LYS A 122 4.30 16.06 11.74
N LYS A 123 3.08 16.07 11.19
CA LYS A 123 2.09 17.12 11.48
C LYS A 123 0.75 16.60 11.99
N ARG A 124 0.36 15.41 11.58
CA ARG A 124 -0.98 14.85 11.86
C ARG A 124 -0.91 13.37 12.22
N LEU A 125 -0.16 13.05 13.27
CA LEU A 125 0.01 11.67 13.75
C LEU A 125 -1.33 11.00 14.11
N ASP A 126 -2.35 11.80 14.45
CA ASP A 126 -3.73 11.33 14.65
C ASP A 126 -4.30 10.57 13.45
N LEU A 127 -3.83 10.86 12.23
CA LEU A 127 -4.25 10.18 11.00
C LEU A 127 -3.56 8.84 10.77
N ALA A 128 -2.50 8.52 11.51
CA ALA A 128 -1.76 7.25 11.34
C ALA A 128 -2.63 6.02 11.63
N LYS A 129 -3.67 6.15 12.45
CA LYS A 129 -4.65 5.08 12.74
C LYS A 129 -5.41 4.60 11.50
N TYR A 130 -5.51 5.41 10.45
CA TYR A 130 -6.17 5.07 9.19
C TYR A 130 -5.24 4.37 8.19
N LEU A 131 -3.93 4.30 8.47
CA LEU A 131 -2.97 3.59 7.63
C LEU A 131 -3.04 2.08 7.84
N ARG A 132 -2.83 1.30 6.77
CA ARG A 132 -2.84 -0.18 6.82
C ARG A 132 -1.80 -0.75 7.78
N CYS A 133 -0.57 -0.20 7.74
CA CYS A 133 0.53 -0.61 8.59
C CYS A 133 0.82 0.52 9.58
N ARG A 134 0.33 0.39 10.81
CA ARG A 134 0.89 1.16 11.92
C ARG A 134 2.33 0.67 12.06
N LYS A 135 3.36 1.53 11.95
CA LYS A 135 4.78 1.14 12.11
C LYS A 135 4.96 0.37 13.43
N GLY A 136 4.74 -0.94 13.41
CA GLY A 136 4.77 -1.84 14.56
C GLY A 136 5.17 -3.23 14.11
N LYS A 137 6.21 -3.72 14.68
CA LYS A 137 6.90 -5.03 14.68
C LYS A 137 6.27 -6.14 13.83
N TYR A 138 6.89 -6.47 12.71
CA TYR A 138 6.63 -7.65 11.91
C TYR A 138 7.33 -8.87 12.54
N ARG A 139 6.58 -9.92 12.86
CA ARG A 139 7.12 -11.18 13.39
C ARG A 139 6.93 -12.30 12.37
N ARG A 140 8.03 -12.92 11.90
CA ARG A 140 8.01 -14.14 11.06
C ARG A 140 7.53 -15.33 11.91
N ARG A 141 6.67 -16.19 11.36
CA ARG A 141 6.28 -17.48 11.94
C ARG A 141 6.85 -18.62 11.12
N HIS A 142 7.42 -19.63 11.79
CA HIS A 142 7.80 -20.91 11.21
C HIS A 142 6.64 -21.91 11.32
N GLY A 143 6.47 -22.74 10.28
CA GLY A 143 5.39 -23.72 10.19
C GLY A 143 5.81 -25.17 10.53
N THR A 144 4.83 -26.01 10.82
CA THR A 144 4.97 -27.44 11.18
C THR A 144 4.49 -28.39 10.09
N LYS A 145 5.24 -29.49 9.84
CA LYS A 145 5.19 -30.40 8.69
C LYS A 145 4.18 -31.58 8.76
N LYS A 146 3.29 -31.71 9.72
CA LYS A 146 2.62 -32.99 10.08
C LYS A 146 1.25 -33.31 9.48
N ARG A 147 0.69 -32.52 8.52
CA ARG A 147 -0.67 -32.72 7.97
C ARG A 147 -0.76 -33.04 6.48
N GLU A 148 0.31 -33.45 5.86
CA GLU A 148 0.39 -33.57 4.40
C GLU A 148 -0.24 -34.87 3.82
N GLN A 149 -0.22 -35.98 4.57
CA GLN A 149 -0.57 -37.29 4.04
C GLN A 149 -2.08 -37.60 3.96
N GLU A 150 -2.93 -36.95 4.75
CA GLU A 150 -4.38 -37.18 4.72
C GLU A 150 -5.12 -36.43 3.59
N ARG A 151 -4.47 -35.47 2.96
CA ARG A 151 -5.09 -34.56 1.98
C ARG A 151 -5.07 -35.05 0.54
N GLU A 152 -4.36 -36.12 0.24
CA GLU A 152 -4.22 -36.69 -1.11
C GLU A 152 -5.46 -37.48 -1.60
N LYS A 153 -6.34 -37.89 -0.69
CA LYS A 153 -7.47 -38.79 -1.01
C LYS A 153 -8.67 -38.12 -1.71
N LEU A 154 -8.75 -36.80 -1.75
CA LEU A 154 -9.81 -36.11 -2.50
C LEU A 154 -9.29 -35.78 -3.89
N LYS A 155 -9.90 -36.26 -4.97
CA LYS A 155 -9.64 -35.90 -6.36
C LYS A 155 -9.93 -34.40 -6.59
N LYS A 156 -9.00 -33.53 -6.15
CA LYS A 156 -9.10 -32.08 -6.28
C LYS A 156 -8.34 -31.64 -7.53
N ARG A 157 -8.97 -30.79 -8.37
CA ARG A 157 -8.26 -30.15 -9.48
C ARG A 157 -7.22 -29.19 -8.92
N ARG A 158 -5.96 -29.37 -9.29
CA ARG A 158 -4.85 -28.52 -8.86
C ARG A 158 -4.78 -27.23 -9.68
N ILE A 159 -4.13 -26.23 -9.09
CA ILE A 159 -4.00 -24.89 -9.69
C ILE A 159 -3.16 -24.90 -10.97
N ASP A 160 -2.25 -25.85 -11.16
CA ASP A 160 -1.37 -26.04 -12.33
C ASP A 160 -2.12 -26.26 -13.64
N ILE A 161 -3.30 -26.92 -13.57
CA ILE A 161 -4.15 -27.14 -14.75
C ILE A 161 -5.15 -25.99 -15.00
N ARG A 162 -5.04 -24.91 -14.25
CA ARG A 162 -5.92 -23.75 -14.39
C ARG A 162 -5.58 -22.98 -15.69
N PRO A 163 -6.59 -22.54 -16.48
CA PRO A 163 -6.35 -21.82 -17.72
C PRO A 163 -5.45 -20.59 -17.54
N ILE A 164 -4.52 -20.36 -18.47
CA ILE A 164 -3.54 -19.28 -18.42
C ILE A 164 -4.18 -17.88 -18.31
N ILE A 165 -5.38 -17.70 -18.85
CA ILE A 165 -6.15 -16.46 -18.76
C ILE A 165 -6.47 -16.07 -17.31
N VAL A 166 -6.58 -17.06 -16.41
CA VAL A 166 -6.80 -16.83 -14.98
C VAL A 166 -5.51 -16.32 -14.34
N GLU A 167 -4.35 -16.86 -14.74
CA GLU A 167 -3.03 -16.42 -14.23
C GLU A 167 -2.72 -14.99 -14.67
N THR A 168 -2.94 -14.68 -15.95
CA THR A 168 -2.71 -13.35 -16.51
C THR A 168 -3.76 -12.33 -16.07
N ARG A 169 -4.82 -12.77 -15.34
CA ARG A 169 -5.96 -11.92 -14.95
C ARG A 169 -6.60 -11.24 -16.16
N GLY A 170 -6.70 -11.96 -17.27
CA GLY A 170 -7.16 -11.42 -18.55
C GLY A 170 -8.66 -11.07 -18.57
N ARG A 171 -9.49 -11.77 -17.80
CA ARG A 171 -10.94 -11.59 -17.74
C ARG A 171 -11.45 -11.34 -16.32
N ILE A 172 -12.70 -10.89 -16.21
CA ILE A 172 -13.46 -10.81 -14.95
C ILE A 172 -14.21 -12.14 -14.78
N GLY A 173 -14.40 -12.55 -13.49
CA GLY A 173 -15.16 -13.75 -13.15
C GLY A 173 -14.30 -14.91 -12.67
N ASP A 174 -13.02 -14.69 -12.46
CA ASP A 174 -12.11 -15.64 -11.82
C ASP A 174 -11.87 -15.23 -10.38
N TRP A 175 -12.25 -16.09 -9.44
CA TRP A 175 -12.32 -15.76 -8.01
C TRP A 175 -11.33 -16.56 -7.16
N GLU A 176 -10.94 -16.00 -6.04
CA GLU A 176 -10.21 -16.67 -4.97
C GLU A 176 -11.07 -16.65 -3.70
N GLY A 177 -11.27 -17.80 -3.06
CA GLY A 177 -12.05 -17.95 -1.83
C GLY A 177 -11.17 -18.36 -0.64
N ASP A 178 -11.50 -17.85 0.55
CA ASP A 178 -10.81 -18.18 1.80
C ASP A 178 -11.69 -17.86 3.02
N THR A 179 -11.30 -18.33 4.18
CA THR A 179 -11.94 -17.98 5.43
C THR A 179 -10.99 -17.22 6.34
N VAL A 180 -11.50 -16.18 6.96
CA VAL A 180 -10.78 -15.38 7.95
C VAL A 180 -11.36 -15.68 9.33
N VAL A 181 -10.66 -16.49 10.11
CA VAL A 181 -11.14 -16.98 11.42
C VAL A 181 -11.07 -15.86 12.47
N GLY A 182 -12.09 -15.76 13.32
CA GLY A 182 -12.16 -14.86 14.48
C GLY A 182 -11.21 -15.27 15.62
N GLY A 183 -11.11 -14.42 16.63
CA GLY A 183 -10.27 -14.68 17.81
C GLY A 183 -10.70 -15.90 18.61
N GLU A 184 -11.99 -16.15 18.70
CA GLU A 184 -12.65 -17.29 19.34
C GLU A 184 -12.55 -18.60 18.56
N ARG A 185 -12.16 -18.54 17.27
CA ARG A 185 -11.98 -19.66 16.34
C ARG A 185 -13.25 -20.42 15.95
N THR A 186 -14.41 -20.07 16.47
CA THR A 186 -15.71 -20.68 16.10
C THR A 186 -16.32 -19.97 14.91
N THR A 187 -16.33 -18.63 14.93
CA THR A 187 -16.86 -17.81 13.84
C THR A 187 -15.77 -17.43 12.83
N ALA A 188 -16.18 -17.22 11.58
CA ALA A 188 -15.29 -16.81 10.50
C ALA A 188 -15.97 -15.80 9.57
N ILE A 189 -15.21 -15.21 8.70
CA ILE A 189 -15.70 -14.44 7.55
C ILE A 189 -15.24 -15.17 6.29
N LEU A 190 -16.19 -15.63 5.49
CA LEU A 190 -15.95 -16.14 4.15
C LEU A 190 -15.63 -14.94 3.25
N THR A 191 -14.52 -14.99 2.54
CA THR A 191 -14.07 -13.94 1.63
C THR A 191 -13.88 -14.50 0.24
N ASN A 192 -14.48 -13.88 -0.76
CA ASN A 192 -14.33 -14.21 -2.17
C ASN A 192 -13.83 -12.97 -2.91
N VAL A 193 -12.66 -13.07 -3.53
CA VAL A 193 -11.99 -11.94 -4.19
C VAL A 193 -11.89 -12.20 -5.68
N GLU A 194 -12.39 -11.29 -6.50
CA GLU A 194 -12.23 -11.36 -7.95
C GLU A 194 -10.80 -10.96 -8.34
N ARG A 195 -10.15 -11.80 -9.14
CA ARG A 195 -8.70 -11.73 -9.39
C ARG A 195 -8.28 -10.51 -10.21
N LYS A 196 -9.05 -10.09 -11.20
CA LYS A 196 -8.73 -8.96 -12.08
C LYS A 196 -9.00 -7.63 -11.41
N SER A 197 -10.19 -7.42 -10.88
CA SER A 197 -10.59 -6.16 -10.26
C SER A 197 -10.14 -6.03 -8.80
N GLY A 198 -10.02 -7.15 -8.09
CA GLY A 198 -9.85 -7.20 -6.64
C GLY A 198 -11.15 -6.91 -5.89
N PHE A 199 -12.31 -7.02 -6.54
CA PHE A 199 -13.61 -6.88 -5.90
C PHE A 199 -13.80 -7.95 -4.83
N LEU A 200 -14.24 -7.55 -3.65
CA LEU A 200 -14.43 -8.41 -2.49
C LEU A 200 -15.92 -8.63 -2.23
N ILE A 201 -16.30 -9.89 -2.09
CA ILE A 201 -17.55 -10.33 -1.47
C ILE A 201 -17.16 -10.97 -0.14
N ALA A 202 -17.82 -10.61 0.95
CA ALA A 202 -17.56 -11.21 2.25
C ALA A 202 -18.86 -11.43 3.01
N ASP A 203 -18.95 -12.58 3.68
CA ASP A 203 -20.10 -13.02 4.45
C ASP A 203 -19.65 -13.58 5.79
N LYS A 204 -20.42 -13.30 6.86
CA LYS A 204 -20.16 -13.87 8.19
C LYS A 204 -20.60 -15.32 8.22
N LEU A 205 -19.77 -16.15 8.82
CA LEU A 205 -20.04 -17.55 9.14
C LEU A 205 -20.10 -17.70 10.65
N ASP A 206 -21.23 -18.12 11.18
CA ASP A 206 -21.35 -18.41 12.62
C ASP A 206 -20.57 -19.68 12.99
N GLN A 207 -20.36 -20.56 12.02
CA GLN A 207 -19.49 -21.73 12.12
C GLN A 207 -18.78 -21.97 10.79
N SER A 208 -17.50 -22.40 10.84
CA SER A 208 -16.74 -22.76 9.65
C SER A 208 -17.04 -24.19 9.20
N ARG A 209 -18.28 -24.45 8.75
CA ARG A 209 -18.74 -25.74 8.22
C ARG A 209 -18.86 -25.71 6.71
N ALA A 210 -18.56 -26.82 6.05
CA ALA A 210 -18.56 -26.93 4.59
C ALA A 210 -19.95 -26.67 3.96
N GLU A 211 -21.01 -27.11 4.62
CA GLU A 211 -22.39 -26.89 4.18
C GLU A 211 -22.74 -25.42 4.17
N LEU A 212 -22.44 -24.68 5.24
CA LEU A 212 -22.71 -23.24 5.35
C LEU A 212 -21.91 -22.44 4.32
N VAL A 213 -20.62 -22.79 4.12
CA VAL A 213 -19.79 -22.20 3.07
C VAL A 213 -20.40 -22.44 1.69
N ARG A 214 -20.90 -23.66 1.42
CA ARG A 214 -21.59 -23.99 0.18
C ARG A 214 -22.84 -23.14 0.00
N GLU A 215 -23.74 -23.13 0.96
CA GLU A 215 -25.02 -22.39 0.89
C GLU A 215 -24.80 -20.90 0.58
N ILE A 216 -23.92 -20.25 1.33
CA ILE A 216 -23.62 -18.82 1.16
C ILE A 216 -22.94 -18.58 -0.21
N THR A 217 -21.96 -19.41 -0.59
CA THR A 217 -21.29 -19.26 -1.88
C THR A 217 -22.29 -19.40 -3.03
N VAL A 218 -23.11 -20.44 -3.01
CA VAL A 218 -24.11 -20.68 -4.05
C VAL A 218 -25.12 -19.52 -4.11
N ALA A 219 -25.63 -19.06 -2.96
CA ALA A 219 -26.61 -17.95 -2.91
C ALA A 219 -26.02 -16.64 -3.49
N ARG A 220 -24.73 -16.37 -3.21
CA ARG A 220 -24.05 -15.18 -3.73
C ARG A 220 -23.75 -15.29 -5.23
N PHE A 221 -23.18 -16.40 -5.65
CA PHE A 221 -22.72 -16.54 -7.03
C PHE A 221 -23.87 -16.80 -8.03
N LYS A 222 -24.97 -17.43 -7.63
CA LYS A 222 -26.18 -17.54 -8.49
C LYS A 222 -26.76 -16.18 -8.89
N LYS A 223 -26.60 -15.14 -8.05
CA LYS A 223 -27.04 -13.78 -8.35
C LYS A 223 -26.14 -13.06 -9.37
N LEU A 224 -24.93 -13.57 -9.61
CA LEU A 224 -24.03 -13.00 -10.60
C LEU A 224 -24.33 -13.56 -11.99
N PRO A 225 -24.20 -12.73 -13.06
CA PRO A 225 -24.29 -13.23 -14.44
C PRO A 225 -23.23 -14.29 -14.73
N LYS A 226 -23.53 -15.26 -15.62
CA LYS A 226 -22.58 -16.33 -16.00
C LYS A 226 -21.21 -15.80 -16.42
N LYS A 227 -21.17 -14.68 -17.15
CA LYS A 227 -19.93 -14.00 -17.59
C LYS A 227 -19.06 -13.42 -16.45
N LYS A 228 -19.53 -13.42 -15.21
CA LYS A 228 -18.79 -12.98 -14.02
C LYS A 228 -18.50 -14.11 -13.04
N ARG A 229 -18.70 -15.38 -13.42
CA ARG A 229 -18.48 -16.57 -12.58
C ARG A 229 -17.91 -17.72 -13.40
N HIS A 230 -16.60 -17.71 -13.63
CA HIS A 230 -15.91 -18.73 -14.43
C HIS A 230 -15.19 -19.74 -13.55
N THR A 231 -14.28 -19.28 -12.71
CA THR A 231 -13.49 -20.17 -11.86
C THR A 231 -13.47 -19.70 -10.40
N MET A 232 -13.27 -20.65 -9.51
CA MET A 232 -13.02 -20.38 -8.09
C MET A 232 -11.76 -21.14 -7.65
N THR A 233 -10.87 -20.48 -6.94
CA THR A 233 -9.68 -21.12 -6.37
C THR A 233 -9.74 -21.07 -4.85
N TYR A 234 -9.70 -22.23 -4.22
CA TYR A 234 -9.65 -22.39 -2.77
C TYR A 234 -8.28 -22.87 -2.28
N ASP A 235 -8.07 -22.79 -0.97
CA ASP A 235 -7.03 -23.60 -0.33
C ASP A 235 -7.53 -25.00 -0.05
N ASN A 236 -6.70 -25.79 0.66
CA ASN A 236 -7.06 -27.15 1.03
C ASN A 236 -7.83 -27.24 2.36
N GLY A 237 -8.45 -26.16 2.83
CA GLY A 237 -9.24 -26.14 4.06
C GLY A 237 -10.40 -27.16 4.05
N HIS A 238 -10.75 -27.68 5.22
CA HIS A 238 -11.89 -28.60 5.38
C HIS A 238 -13.23 -27.91 5.08
N GLU A 239 -13.30 -26.62 5.27
CA GLU A 239 -14.46 -25.77 4.98
C GLU A 239 -14.85 -25.75 3.51
N PHE A 240 -13.96 -26.19 2.61
CA PHE A 240 -14.23 -26.29 1.17
C PHE A 240 -14.46 -27.75 0.70
N ALA A 241 -14.78 -28.66 1.63
CA ALA A 241 -15.04 -30.08 1.30
C ALA A 241 -16.24 -30.25 0.36
N ALA A 242 -17.26 -29.38 0.43
CA ALA A 242 -18.44 -29.41 -0.42
C ALA A 242 -18.23 -28.81 -1.84
N HIS A 243 -16.98 -28.63 -2.27
CA HIS A 243 -16.63 -27.98 -3.54
C HIS A 243 -17.31 -28.55 -4.78
N LYS A 244 -17.51 -29.89 -4.88
CA LYS A 244 -18.20 -30.50 -6.01
C LYS A 244 -19.66 -30.03 -6.12
N MET A 245 -20.33 -29.83 -4.99
CA MET A 245 -21.69 -29.30 -4.97
C MET A 245 -21.71 -27.82 -5.34
N ILE A 246 -20.72 -27.02 -4.86
CA ILE A 246 -20.56 -25.61 -5.26
C ILE A 246 -20.34 -25.52 -6.78
N GLU A 247 -19.47 -26.37 -7.35
CA GLU A 247 -19.22 -26.44 -8.79
C GLU A 247 -20.49 -26.73 -9.59
N ARG A 248 -21.24 -27.76 -9.19
CA ARG A 248 -22.52 -28.14 -9.81
C ARG A 248 -23.55 -27.02 -9.73
N ASP A 249 -23.73 -26.42 -8.56
CA ASP A 249 -24.81 -25.47 -8.29
C ASP A 249 -24.51 -24.06 -8.86
N THR A 250 -23.23 -23.69 -9.04
CA THR A 250 -22.83 -22.39 -9.58
C THR A 250 -22.40 -22.43 -11.05
N GLY A 251 -22.03 -23.60 -11.56
CA GLY A 251 -21.43 -23.78 -12.88
C GLY A 251 -20.01 -23.23 -12.99
N MET A 252 -19.34 -22.95 -11.87
CA MET A 252 -17.94 -22.48 -11.81
C MET A 252 -16.99 -23.69 -11.74
N THR A 253 -15.84 -23.62 -12.42
CA THR A 253 -14.79 -24.63 -12.25
C THR A 253 -13.97 -24.34 -11.00
N ILE A 254 -13.81 -25.32 -10.12
CA ILE A 254 -13.10 -25.15 -8.84
C ILE A 254 -11.69 -25.73 -8.94
N TYR A 255 -10.71 -24.94 -8.48
CA TYR A 255 -9.30 -25.31 -8.39
C TYR A 255 -8.79 -25.17 -6.96
N PHE A 256 -7.72 -25.90 -6.64
CA PHE A 256 -7.10 -25.89 -5.31
C PHE A 256 -5.61 -25.52 -5.41
N ALA A 257 -5.18 -24.56 -4.60
CA ALA A 257 -3.78 -24.20 -4.46
C ALA A 257 -2.95 -25.37 -3.89
N PHE A 258 -1.66 -25.40 -4.18
CA PHE A 258 -0.77 -26.36 -3.56
C PHE A 258 -0.66 -26.09 -2.05
N PRO A 259 -0.52 -27.14 -1.23
CA PRO A 259 -0.24 -26.98 0.19
C PRO A 259 1.01 -26.12 0.40
N TYR A 260 0.96 -25.17 1.34
CA TYR A 260 2.04 -24.23 1.69
C TYR A 260 2.45 -23.22 0.61
N HIS A 261 1.79 -23.17 -0.54
CA HIS A 261 2.05 -22.20 -1.62
C HIS A 261 1.13 -20.97 -1.51
N SER A 262 1.23 -20.23 -0.41
CA SER A 262 0.40 -19.04 -0.17
C SER A 262 0.54 -17.95 -1.24
N TRP A 263 1.72 -17.87 -1.91
CA TRP A 263 1.99 -16.92 -2.99
C TRP A 263 1.11 -17.12 -4.23
N GLU A 264 0.61 -18.33 -4.48
CA GLU A 264 -0.33 -18.62 -5.57
C GLU A 264 -1.66 -17.88 -5.43
N ARG A 265 -1.99 -17.46 -4.20
CA ARG A 265 -3.19 -16.69 -3.84
C ARG A 265 -2.87 -15.28 -3.31
N GLY A 266 -1.87 -14.62 -3.89
CA GLY A 266 -1.40 -13.31 -3.45
C GLY A 266 -2.46 -12.21 -3.47
N THR A 267 -3.50 -12.33 -4.33
CA THR A 267 -4.64 -11.40 -4.32
C THR A 267 -5.42 -11.52 -3.02
N HIS A 268 -5.63 -12.75 -2.57
CA HIS A 268 -6.40 -13.05 -1.38
C HIS A 268 -5.67 -12.62 -0.10
N GLU A 269 -4.38 -12.98 0.03
CA GLU A 269 -3.56 -12.56 1.17
C GLU A 269 -3.55 -11.03 1.35
N ASN A 270 -3.40 -10.30 0.25
CA ASN A 270 -3.48 -8.84 0.27
C ASN A 270 -4.85 -8.34 0.76
N THR A 271 -5.95 -8.94 0.28
CA THR A 271 -7.31 -8.53 0.62
C THR A 271 -7.66 -8.89 2.06
N ASN A 272 -7.27 -10.07 2.53
CA ASN A 272 -7.40 -10.44 3.94
C ASN A 272 -6.62 -9.50 4.86
N GLY A 273 -5.44 -9.04 4.42
CA GLY A 273 -4.69 -7.98 5.12
C GLY A 273 -5.42 -6.63 5.15
N LEU A 274 -6.23 -6.31 4.14
CA LEU A 274 -7.09 -5.11 4.15
C LEU A 274 -8.29 -5.30 5.09
N LEU A 275 -8.91 -6.48 5.08
CA LEU A 275 -10.02 -6.81 5.97
C LEU A 275 -9.59 -6.77 7.45
N ARG A 276 -8.37 -7.24 7.75
CA ARG A 276 -7.77 -7.20 9.09
C ARG A 276 -7.50 -5.77 9.61
N GLN A 277 -7.60 -4.75 8.78
CA GLN A 277 -7.57 -3.35 9.20
C GLN A 277 -8.85 -2.96 9.97
N PHE A 278 -9.97 -3.58 9.63
CA PHE A 278 -11.27 -3.39 10.28
C PHE A 278 -11.52 -4.41 11.39
N PHE A 279 -11.09 -5.66 11.15
CA PHE A 279 -11.28 -6.80 12.04
C PHE A 279 -9.89 -7.38 12.41
N PRO A 280 -9.20 -6.81 13.41
CA PRO A 280 -7.85 -7.22 13.80
C PRO A 280 -7.76 -8.70 14.20
N LYS A 281 -6.55 -9.27 14.11
CA LYS A 281 -6.28 -10.60 14.66
C LYS A 281 -6.64 -10.61 16.15
N LYS A 282 -7.19 -11.71 16.65
CA LYS A 282 -7.69 -11.91 18.01
C LYS A 282 -9.02 -11.22 18.34
N MET A 283 -9.57 -10.38 17.45
CA MET A 283 -10.92 -9.85 17.62
C MET A 283 -11.95 -10.99 17.48
N PRO A 284 -12.89 -11.17 18.41
CA PRO A 284 -14.00 -12.12 18.25
C PRO A 284 -14.95 -11.60 17.17
N PHE A 285 -15.45 -12.52 16.32
CA PHE A 285 -16.37 -12.16 15.23
C PHE A 285 -17.84 -12.39 15.59
N ALA A 286 -18.10 -13.06 16.71
CA ALA A 286 -19.48 -13.29 17.17
C ALA A 286 -20.29 -11.99 17.27
N GLY A 287 -19.69 -10.93 17.82
CA GLY A 287 -20.32 -9.62 17.98
C GLY A 287 -20.32 -8.71 16.73
N ILE A 288 -19.77 -9.16 15.59
CA ILE A 288 -19.77 -8.36 14.36
C ILE A 288 -21.16 -8.44 13.72
N SER A 289 -21.80 -7.29 13.51
CA SER A 289 -23.04 -7.22 12.75
C SER A 289 -22.79 -7.31 11.24
N GLN A 290 -23.80 -7.79 10.51
CA GLN A 290 -23.77 -7.84 9.04
C GLN A 290 -23.53 -6.45 8.42
N ASN A 291 -24.11 -5.39 9.02
CA ASN A 291 -23.92 -4.01 8.57
C ASN A 291 -22.47 -3.52 8.75
N GLN A 292 -21.82 -3.88 9.86
CA GLN A 292 -20.40 -3.55 10.06
C GLN A 292 -19.51 -4.23 9.02
N LEU A 293 -19.79 -5.50 8.71
CA LEU A 293 -19.05 -6.22 7.66
C LEU A 293 -19.31 -5.59 6.28
N ALA A 294 -20.56 -5.31 5.93
CA ALA A 294 -20.93 -4.68 4.66
C ALA A 294 -20.25 -3.31 4.48
N ASN A 295 -20.23 -2.46 5.53
CA ASN A 295 -19.53 -1.19 5.51
C ASN A 295 -18.01 -1.34 5.29
N ALA A 296 -17.38 -2.30 5.94
CA ALA A 296 -15.96 -2.58 5.75
C ALA A 296 -15.68 -3.03 4.30
N VAL A 297 -16.49 -3.93 3.75
CA VAL A 297 -16.40 -4.40 2.37
C VAL A 297 -16.58 -3.25 1.38
N GLN A 298 -17.56 -2.37 1.59
CA GLN A 298 -17.79 -1.19 0.77
C GLN A 298 -16.59 -0.26 0.79
N LEU A 299 -16.02 0.01 1.97
CA LEU A 299 -14.82 0.84 2.11
C LEU A 299 -13.62 0.23 1.37
N ILE A 300 -13.46 -1.11 1.39
CA ILE A 300 -12.40 -1.81 0.66
C ILE A 300 -12.64 -1.73 -0.85
N ASN A 301 -13.87 -1.95 -1.31
CA ASN A 301 -14.22 -1.99 -2.74
C ASN A 301 -14.16 -0.60 -3.40
N THR A 302 -14.43 0.46 -2.65
CA THR A 302 -14.34 1.86 -3.14
C THR A 302 -12.91 2.42 -3.17
N ARG A 303 -11.89 1.66 -2.73
CA ARG A 303 -10.48 2.10 -2.81
C ARG A 303 -9.98 2.05 -4.24
N PRO A 304 -9.21 3.05 -4.69
CA PRO A 304 -8.53 2.98 -5.99
C PRO A 304 -7.55 1.81 -6.04
N ARG A 305 -7.58 1.06 -7.13
CA ARG A 305 -6.70 -0.08 -7.35
C ARG A 305 -5.62 0.27 -8.37
N LYS A 306 -4.35 0.06 -8.02
CA LYS A 306 -3.21 0.30 -8.93
C LYS A 306 -3.37 -0.49 -10.23
N ARG A 307 -3.80 -1.76 -10.14
CA ARG A 307 -4.08 -2.65 -11.29
C ARG A 307 -5.20 -2.16 -12.22
N LEU A 308 -6.06 -1.24 -11.75
CA LEU A 308 -7.12 -0.60 -12.52
C LEU A 308 -6.79 0.87 -12.82
N CYS A 309 -5.50 1.21 -12.94
CA CYS A 309 -5.04 2.59 -13.15
C CYS A 309 -5.67 3.57 -12.15
N CYS A 310 -5.74 3.18 -10.87
CA CYS A 310 -6.35 3.96 -9.77
C CYS A 310 -7.86 4.19 -9.93
N SER A 311 -8.58 3.33 -10.64
CA SER A 311 -10.04 3.21 -10.57
C SER A 311 -10.48 2.37 -9.37
N ASN A 312 -11.76 2.41 -9.04
CA ASN A 312 -12.36 1.53 -8.05
C ASN A 312 -12.59 0.13 -8.62
N ALA A 313 -12.84 -0.85 -7.73
CA ALA A 313 -13.18 -2.22 -8.13
C ALA A 313 -14.67 -2.36 -8.55
N ILE A 314 -15.48 -1.34 -8.24
CA ILE A 314 -16.92 -1.25 -8.57
C ILE A 314 -17.09 -0.56 -9.90
#